data_3d63125172ef8cb8916a18465f378560
#
_entry.id   3d63125172ef8cb8916a18465f378560
#
_cell.length_a   1.000
_cell.length_b   1.000
_cell.length_c   1.000
_cell.angle_alpha   90.00
_cell.angle_beta   90.00
_cell.angle_gamma   90.00
#
_symmetry.space_group_name_H-M   'P 1'
#
loop_
_entity.id
_entity.type
_entity.pdbx_description
1 polymer ?
#
loop_
_entity_poly.entity_id
_entity_poly.type
_entity_poly.pdbx_seq_one_letter_code
_entity_poly.pdbx_strand_id
1 'polypeptide(L)'
;MSSGSSNAHTWRSLVRQIDDMGFDVLHVPQHRGTKGFGPIAALASAAEISSRLRLGSLVFDNESTHPALLAKDLATLDLISEGRLEVGIGAGWLPADHEPLGQAFPAAGERIEKLMEAVEVLRACWTLPSASFAGKHYQLNELANDPLPVQQPHPPLLIGGGGKRVLTYAARVANIVSLVPNMSAGKVGRESAANATGAATTEKLQWVREAAGSRIAEIELHTNLTNVFITNEVQPLIEKLARGYGLENHQDVFGIPHVVLGTVEQCADQLLQRRVETGISHYTVFESGLADFGPILQLLVGK
;
A
#
# COMPACT_ATOMS: atom_id res chain seq x y z
N MET A 1 5.72 -0.41 6.98
CA MET A 1 5.47 -1.85 6.77
C MET A 1 6.33 -2.65 7.71
N SER A 2 5.73 -3.31 8.66
CA SER A 2 6.38 -4.31 9.46
C SER A 2 6.22 -5.68 8.75
N SER A 3 6.92 -6.65 9.12
CA SER A 3 7.57 -6.79 10.40
C SER A 3 8.29 -8.10 10.42
N GLY A 4 9.51 -8.02 10.77
CA GLY A 4 10.19 -9.15 11.31
C GLY A 4 9.80 -9.48 12.76
N SER A 5 8.73 -8.91 13.31
CA SER A 5 8.27 -9.25 14.66
C SER A 5 7.90 -10.73 14.76
N SER A 6 8.63 -11.46 15.59
CA SER A 6 8.47 -12.90 15.76
C SER A 6 7.79 -13.28 17.09
N ASN A 7 7.44 -12.29 17.93
CA ASN A 7 6.76 -12.52 19.20
C ASN A 7 5.85 -11.34 19.60
N ALA A 8 4.89 -11.65 20.49
CA ALA A 8 3.87 -10.70 20.91
C ALA A 8 4.42 -9.45 21.65
N HIS A 9 5.55 -9.57 22.33
CA HIS A 9 6.15 -8.45 23.06
C HIS A 9 6.72 -7.42 22.08
N THR A 10 7.55 -7.85 21.14
CA THR A 10 8.13 -6.98 20.11
C THR A 10 7.06 -6.32 19.24
N TRP A 11 5.99 -7.05 18.91
CA TRP A 11 4.86 -6.51 18.18
C TRP A 11 4.18 -5.36 18.94
N ARG A 12 3.82 -5.58 20.20
CA ARG A 12 3.18 -4.52 21.03
C ARG A 12 4.07 -3.29 21.20
N SER A 13 5.38 -3.51 21.37
CA SER A 13 6.35 -2.41 21.48
C SER A 13 6.43 -1.62 20.18
N LEU A 14 6.45 -2.30 19.03
CA LEU A 14 6.48 -1.65 17.72
C LEU A 14 5.22 -0.82 17.46
N VAL A 15 4.03 -1.36 17.74
CA VAL A 15 2.77 -0.61 17.56
C VAL A 15 2.76 0.65 18.40
N ARG A 16 3.16 0.56 19.69
CA ARG A 16 3.26 1.75 20.56
C ARG A 16 4.29 2.75 20.05
N GLN A 17 5.46 2.27 19.65
CA GLN A 17 6.50 3.13 19.07
C GLN A 17 5.99 3.91 17.86
N ILE A 18 5.31 3.25 16.92
CA ILE A 18 4.73 3.88 15.73
C ILE A 18 3.68 4.92 16.13
N ASP A 19 2.83 4.61 17.11
CA ASP A 19 1.83 5.52 17.65
C ASP A 19 2.47 6.75 18.30
N ASP A 20 3.42 6.52 19.21
CA ASP A 20 4.14 7.57 19.96
C ASP A 20 4.96 8.49 19.03
N MET A 21 5.49 7.96 17.92
CA MET A 21 6.20 8.73 16.90
C MET A 21 5.26 9.65 16.09
N GLY A 22 3.94 9.45 16.15
CA GLY A 22 2.97 10.28 15.44
C GLY A 22 2.63 9.85 14.03
N PHE A 23 2.93 8.60 13.61
CA PHE A 23 2.43 8.07 12.34
C PHE A 23 0.90 7.98 12.35
N ASP A 24 0.28 8.17 11.18
CA ASP A 24 -1.17 8.14 11.05
C ASP A 24 -1.72 6.73 10.80
N VAL A 25 -0.93 5.87 10.12
CA VAL A 25 -1.38 4.56 9.64
C VAL A 25 -0.32 3.49 9.92
N LEU A 26 -0.76 2.33 10.40
CA LEU A 26 0.04 1.11 10.46
C LEU A 26 -0.40 0.15 9.34
N HIS A 27 0.52 -0.18 8.43
CA HIS A 27 0.31 -1.20 7.42
C HIS A 27 1.04 -2.51 7.73
N VAL A 28 0.32 -3.63 7.62
CA VAL A 28 0.88 -4.98 7.71
C VAL A 28 0.78 -5.65 6.35
N PRO A 29 1.89 -6.06 5.71
CA PRO A 29 1.84 -6.72 4.41
C PRO A 29 1.33 -8.15 4.53
N GLN A 30 0.73 -8.66 3.46
CA GLN A 30 0.40 -10.07 3.34
C GLN A 30 1.39 -10.78 2.43
N HIS A 31 2.40 -11.39 3.03
CA HIS A 31 3.33 -12.30 2.36
C HIS A 31 3.35 -13.64 3.08
N ARG A 32 3.29 -14.72 2.31
CA ARG A 32 3.40 -16.09 2.82
C ARG A 32 4.85 -16.55 2.70
N GLY A 33 5.29 -17.37 3.62
CA GLY A 33 6.68 -17.84 3.61
C GLY A 33 7.74 -16.81 4.03
N THR A 34 7.35 -15.59 4.38
CA THR A 34 8.22 -14.60 4.99
C THR A 34 8.04 -14.53 6.51
N LYS A 35 9.02 -13.95 7.22
CA LYS A 35 8.87 -13.66 8.65
C LYS A 35 7.84 -12.54 8.82
N GLY A 36 6.93 -12.69 9.76
CA GLY A 36 5.91 -11.71 10.10
C GLY A 36 4.58 -12.34 10.49
N PHE A 37 3.67 -11.53 11.00
CA PHE A 37 2.34 -11.98 11.40
C PHE A 37 1.36 -11.93 10.21
N GLY A 38 0.35 -12.80 10.24
CA GLY A 38 -0.79 -12.68 9.34
C GLY A 38 -1.54 -11.36 9.59
N PRO A 39 -1.87 -10.60 8.52
CA PRO A 39 -2.33 -9.20 8.68
C PRO A 39 -3.61 -9.06 9.49
N ILE A 40 -4.63 -9.91 9.32
CA ILE A 40 -5.90 -9.79 10.06
C ILE A 40 -5.67 -9.87 11.58
N ALA A 41 -4.95 -10.90 12.04
CA ALA A 41 -4.68 -11.09 13.46
C ALA A 41 -3.79 -9.98 14.05
N ALA A 42 -2.79 -9.54 13.29
CA ALA A 42 -1.89 -8.47 13.68
C ALA A 42 -2.63 -7.13 13.79
N LEU A 43 -3.47 -6.79 12.81
CA LEU A 43 -4.24 -5.55 12.81
C LEU A 43 -5.31 -5.54 13.92
N ALA A 44 -5.99 -6.67 14.18
CA ALA A 44 -6.90 -6.79 15.31
C ALA A 44 -6.18 -6.54 16.66
N SER A 45 -4.97 -7.11 16.80
CA SER A 45 -4.14 -6.84 17.99
C SER A 45 -3.70 -5.37 18.06
N ALA A 46 -3.36 -4.73 16.95
CA ALA A 46 -2.98 -3.33 16.90
C ALA A 46 -4.14 -2.39 17.24
N ALA A 47 -5.37 -2.76 16.88
CA ALA A 47 -6.58 -2.01 17.22
C ALA A 47 -6.77 -1.82 18.74
N GLU A 48 -6.41 -2.86 19.52
CA GLU A 48 -6.48 -2.83 20.99
C GLU A 48 -5.29 -2.11 21.65
N ILE A 49 -4.16 -1.97 20.93
CA ILE A 49 -2.95 -1.34 21.47
C ILE A 49 -2.97 0.18 21.27
N SER A 50 -3.48 0.65 20.14
CA SER A 50 -3.60 2.06 19.80
C SER A 50 -5.05 2.40 19.46
N SER A 51 -5.54 3.50 20.03
CA SER A 51 -6.86 4.06 19.72
C SER A 51 -6.82 5.12 18.61
N ARG A 52 -5.65 5.50 18.12
CA ARG A 52 -5.46 6.57 17.15
C ARG A 52 -5.08 6.09 15.76
N LEU A 53 -4.20 5.11 15.67
CA LEU A 53 -3.68 4.61 14.39
C LEU A 53 -4.81 4.08 13.49
N ARG A 54 -4.84 4.53 12.26
CA ARG A 54 -5.52 3.81 11.18
C ARG A 54 -4.77 2.51 10.91
N LEU A 55 -5.50 1.49 10.51
CA LEU A 55 -4.97 0.13 10.40
C LEU A 55 -5.25 -0.40 9.00
N GLY A 56 -4.23 -0.93 8.32
CA GLY A 56 -4.43 -1.45 6.98
C GLY A 56 -3.44 -2.54 6.58
N SER A 57 -3.71 -3.17 5.47
CA SER A 57 -2.71 -4.01 4.80
C SER A 57 -2.20 -3.31 3.55
N LEU A 58 -0.92 -3.42 3.32
CA LEU A 58 -0.30 -2.93 2.09
C LEU A 58 0.49 -4.06 1.43
N VAL A 59 -0.20 -4.93 0.73
CA VAL A 59 -1.66 -5.02 0.53
C VAL A 59 -2.13 -6.44 0.82
N PHE A 60 -3.45 -6.64 1.03
CA PHE A 60 -4.03 -7.99 0.95
C PHE A 60 -3.84 -8.53 -0.47
N ASP A 61 -3.36 -9.75 -0.58
CA ASP A 61 -3.22 -10.44 -1.86
C ASP A 61 -4.55 -11.12 -2.22
N ASN A 62 -5.18 -10.65 -3.31
CA ASN A 62 -6.47 -11.18 -3.77
C ASN A 62 -6.45 -12.67 -4.13
N GLU A 63 -5.28 -13.22 -4.50
CA GLU A 63 -5.15 -14.65 -4.76
C GLU A 63 -5.10 -15.50 -3.47
N SER A 64 -5.12 -14.87 -2.30
CA SER A 64 -4.95 -15.52 -1.01
C SER A 64 -6.23 -16.01 -0.38
N THR A 65 -7.35 -15.31 -0.60
CA THR A 65 -8.62 -15.53 0.12
C THR A 65 -9.78 -15.13 -0.77
N HIS A 66 -10.87 -15.87 -0.69
CA HIS A 66 -12.11 -15.50 -1.38
C HIS A 66 -12.60 -14.12 -0.89
N PRO A 67 -12.92 -13.15 -1.77
CA PRO A 67 -13.24 -11.78 -1.37
C PRO A 67 -14.42 -11.66 -0.42
N ALA A 68 -15.42 -12.55 -0.48
CA ALA A 68 -16.54 -12.52 0.46
C ALA A 68 -16.11 -12.94 1.90
N LEU A 69 -15.16 -13.86 2.04
CA LEU A 69 -14.60 -14.20 3.35
C LEU A 69 -13.75 -13.06 3.89
N LEU A 70 -12.92 -12.48 3.04
CA LEU A 70 -12.13 -11.29 3.38
C LEU A 70 -13.03 -10.12 3.77
N ALA A 71 -14.17 -9.91 3.08
CA ALA A 71 -15.11 -8.86 3.41
C ALA A 71 -15.63 -8.97 4.84
N LYS A 72 -15.97 -10.19 5.29
CA LYS A 72 -16.43 -10.42 6.66
C LYS A 72 -15.36 -10.14 7.69
N ASP A 73 -14.14 -10.62 7.47
CA ASP A 73 -13.00 -10.38 8.36
C ASP A 73 -12.71 -8.87 8.49
N LEU A 74 -12.74 -8.16 7.37
CA LEU A 74 -12.47 -6.72 7.32
C LEU A 74 -13.61 -5.90 7.94
N ALA A 75 -14.87 -6.27 7.75
CA ALA A 75 -15.99 -5.63 8.45
C ALA A 75 -15.88 -5.83 9.96
N THR A 76 -15.49 -7.02 10.40
CA THR A 76 -15.23 -7.30 11.82
C THR A 76 -14.09 -6.44 12.37
N LEU A 77 -13.00 -6.31 11.60
CA LEU A 77 -11.84 -5.49 11.98
C LEU A 77 -12.20 -4.00 12.01
N ASP A 78 -13.06 -3.53 11.11
CA ASP A 78 -13.55 -2.16 11.10
C ASP A 78 -14.36 -1.84 12.36
N LEU A 79 -15.24 -2.78 12.79
CA LEU A 79 -15.96 -2.69 14.06
C LEU A 79 -15.01 -2.67 15.27
N ILE A 80 -14.08 -3.61 15.37
CA ILE A 80 -13.12 -3.70 16.48
C ILE A 80 -12.27 -2.43 16.57
N SER A 81 -11.87 -1.88 15.43
CA SER A 81 -11.07 -0.67 15.36
C SER A 81 -11.88 0.62 15.45
N GLU A 82 -13.19 0.55 15.63
CA GLU A 82 -14.09 1.72 15.70
C GLU A 82 -13.96 2.64 14.46
N GLY A 83 -13.94 2.01 13.24
CA GLY A 83 -13.89 2.74 11.98
C GLY A 83 -12.51 3.28 11.60
N ARG A 84 -11.41 2.66 12.06
CA ARG A 84 -10.04 3.04 11.70
C ARG A 84 -9.41 2.17 10.63
N LEU A 85 -10.17 1.27 10.02
CA LEU A 85 -9.67 0.39 8.96
C LEU A 85 -9.46 1.14 7.64
N GLU A 86 -8.38 0.78 6.94
CA GLU A 86 -8.07 1.14 5.55
C GLU A 86 -7.74 -0.14 4.78
N VAL A 87 -8.47 -0.43 3.71
CA VAL A 87 -8.33 -1.71 3.01
C VAL A 87 -7.43 -1.58 1.81
N GLY A 88 -6.18 -1.98 1.95
CA GLY A 88 -5.27 -2.13 0.83
C GLY A 88 -5.40 -3.52 0.19
N ILE A 89 -5.73 -3.58 -1.11
CA ILE A 89 -5.86 -4.83 -1.86
C ILE A 89 -5.11 -4.75 -3.19
N GLY A 90 -4.50 -5.86 -3.60
CA GLY A 90 -3.74 -5.96 -4.84
C GLY A 90 -3.92 -7.31 -5.53
N ALA A 91 -3.51 -7.36 -6.81
CA ALA A 91 -3.62 -8.55 -7.66
C ALA A 91 -2.60 -9.66 -7.35
N GLY A 92 -1.74 -9.49 -6.33
CA GLY A 92 -0.60 -10.35 -6.11
C GLY A 92 0.53 -10.11 -7.13
N TRP A 93 1.77 -10.34 -6.74
CA TRP A 93 2.90 -10.15 -7.63
C TRP A 93 4.02 -11.19 -7.46
N LEU A 94 4.06 -11.88 -6.31
CA LEU A 94 5.18 -12.75 -5.92
C LEU A 94 4.78 -14.23 -6.02
N PRO A 95 5.25 -14.96 -7.05
CA PRO A 95 4.98 -16.40 -7.19
C PRO A 95 5.40 -17.21 -5.96
N ALA A 96 6.50 -16.81 -5.31
CA ALA A 96 7.01 -17.48 -4.10
C ALA A 96 6.06 -17.47 -2.90
N ASP A 97 5.01 -16.65 -2.91
CA ASP A 97 3.96 -16.69 -1.89
C ASP A 97 2.95 -17.84 -2.13
N HIS A 98 2.89 -18.39 -3.34
CA HIS A 98 1.90 -19.37 -3.79
C HIS A 98 2.48 -20.76 -4.03
N GLU A 99 3.66 -20.84 -4.64
CA GLU A 99 4.33 -22.10 -5.00
C GLU A 99 4.48 -23.06 -3.83
N PRO A 100 4.92 -22.64 -2.62
CA PRO A 100 5.07 -23.56 -1.49
C PRO A 100 3.75 -24.14 -0.98
N LEU A 101 2.62 -23.50 -1.33
CA LEU A 101 1.28 -23.94 -0.98
C LEU A 101 0.66 -24.86 -2.04
N GLY A 102 1.37 -25.14 -3.13
CA GLY A 102 0.82 -25.88 -4.27
C GLY A 102 -0.30 -25.11 -4.99
N GLN A 103 -0.40 -23.79 -4.81
CA GLN A 103 -1.40 -22.98 -5.46
C GLN A 103 -0.90 -22.48 -6.82
N ALA A 104 -1.78 -22.56 -7.82
CA ALA A 104 -1.51 -21.94 -9.12
C ALA A 104 -1.40 -20.42 -8.97
N PHE A 105 -0.43 -19.82 -9.68
CA PHE A 105 -0.29 -18.38 -9.78
C PHE A 105 -0.65 -17.94 -11.19
N PRO A 106 -1.86 -17.42 -11.43
CA PRO A 106 -2.35 -17.07 -12.76
C PRO A 106 -1.53 -15.96 -13.42
N ALA A 107 -1.69 -15.79 -14.73
CA ALA A 107 -1.08 -14.68 -15.46
C ALA A 107 -1.57 -13.32 -14.92
N ALA A 108 -0.72 -12.29 -14.99
CA ALA A 108 -1.00 -10.97 -14.42
C ALA A 108 -2.33 -10.37 -14.91
N GLY A 109 -2.69 -10.59 -16.18
CA GLY A 109 -3.96 -10.11 -16.75
C GLY A 109 -5.18 -10.73 -16.06
N GLU A 110 -5.14 -12.04 -15.79
CA GLU A 110 -6.19 -12.75 -15.09
C GLU A 110 -6.29 -12.33 -13.63
N ARG A 111 -5.17 -12.19 -12.92
CA ARG A 111 -5.15 -11.70 -11.54
C ARG A 111 -5.76 -10.30 -11.40
N ILE A 112 -5.51 -9.42 -12.40
CA ILE A 112 -6.13 -8.09 -12.43
C ILE A 112 -7.64 -8.18 -12.67
N GLU A 113 -8.11 -9.09 -13.52
CA GLU A 113 -9.56 -9.33 -13.71
C GLU A 113 -10.21 -9.81 -12.41
N LYS A 114 -9.60 -10.78 -11.74
CA LYS A 114 -10.03 -11.24 -10.42
C LYS A 114 -10.07 -10.11 -9.38
N LEU A 115 -9.04 -9.26 -9.34
CA LEU A 115 -9.01 -8.10 -8.45
C LEU A 115 -10.20 -7.16 -8.72
N MET A 116 -10.51 -6.89 -9.99
CA MET A 116 -11.62 -6.03 -10.35
C MET A 116 -12.97 -6.59 -9.86
N GLU A 117 -13.22 -7.88 -10.06
CA GLU A 117 -14.43 -8.53 -9.53
C GLU A 117 -14.42 -8.60 -8.00
N ALA A 118 -13.27 -8.85 -7.38
CA ALA A 118 -13.14 -8.90 -5.92
C ALA A 118 -13.51 -7.57 -5.26
N VAL A 119 -13.12 -6.45 -5.84
CA VAL A 119 -13.50 -5.11 -5.33
C VAL A 119 -15.02 -4.91 -5.38
N GLU A 120 -15.69 -5.35 -6.43
CA GLU A 120 -17.15 -5.28 -6.51
C GLU A 120 -17.82 -6.21 -5.48
N VAL A 121 -17.28 -7.42 -5.28
CA VAL A 121 -17.73 -8.35 -4.23
C VAL A 121 -17.57 -7.73 -2.84
N LEU A 122 -16.41 -7.17 -2.53
CA LEU A 122 -16.15 -6.48 -1.25
C LEU A 122 -17.18 -5.37 -1.01
N ARG A 123 -17.39 -4.51 -2.00
CA ARG A 123 -18.37 -3.42 -1.91
C ARG A 123 -19.79 -3.93 -1.67
N ALA A 124 -20.22 -4.93 -2.45
CA ALA A 124 -21.54 -5.52 -2.27
C ALA A 124 -21.72 -6.10 -0.86
N CYS A 125 -20.70 -6.81 -0.35
CA CYS A 125 -20.73 -7.36 1.00
C CYS A 125 -20.74 -6.31 2.10
N TRP A 126 -20.18 -5.12 1.89
CA TRP A 126 -20.13 -4.07 2.89
C TRP A 126 -21.31 -3.10 2.87
N THR A 127 -22.02 -3.02 1.73
CA THR A 127 -23.09 -2.02 1.54
C THR A 127 -24.49 -2.62 1.54
N LEU A 128 -24.61 -3.93 1.35
CA LEU A 128 -25.88 -4.63 1.25
C LEU A 128 -26.05 -5.65 2.38
N PRO A 129 -27.24 -5.78 2.98
CA PRO A 129 -27.50 -6.83 3.98
C PRO A 129 -27.46 -8.26 3.38
N SER A 130 -27.63 -8.38 2.08
CA SER A 130 -27.46 -9.62 1.30
C SER A 130 -26.83 -9.28 -0.04
N ALA A 131 -25.77 -9.98 -0.41
CA ALA A 131 -25.04 -9.76 -1.65
C ALA A 131 -25.22 -10.93 -2.64
N SER A 132 -25.51 -10.59 -3.89
CA SER A 132 -25.42 -11.49 -5.03
C SER A 132 -24.45 -10.91 -6.05
N PHE A 133 -23.64 -11.77 -6.67
CA PHE A 133 -22.69 -11.38 -7.71
C PHE A 133 -22.52 -12.52 -8.72
N ALA A 134 -22.51 -12.22 -10.00
CA ALA A 134 -22.39 -13.18 -11.08
C ALA A 134 -21.25 -12.75 -12.03
N GLY A 135 -20.00 -12.95 -11.58
CA GLY A 135 -18.80 -12.66 -12.35
C GLY A 135 -18.24 -13.89 -13.07
N LYS A 136 -17.15 -13.68 -13.77
CA LYS A 136 -16.35 -14.74 -14.41
C LYS A 136 -15.56 -15.55 -13.38
N HIS A 137 -15.06 -14.89 -12.34
CA HIS A 137 -14.15 -15.45 -11.35
C HIS A 137 -14.80 -15.68 -10.00
N TYR A 138 -15.81 -14.89 -9.64
CA TYR A 138 -16.54 -15.01 -8.39
C TYR A 138 -18.04 -15.05 -8.61
N GLN A 139 -18.73 -15.85 -7.80
CA GLN A 139 -20.18 -15.95 -7.80
C GLN A 139 -20.69 -15.96 -6.37
N LEU A 140 -21.69 -15.14 -6.07
CA LEU A 140 -22.41 -15.11 -4.81
C LEU A 140 -23.90 -15.25 -5.07
N ASN A 141 -24.56 -15.97 -4.19
CA ASN A 141 -26.00 -16.13 -4.25
C ASN A 141 -26.63 -15.81 -2.89
N GLU A 142 -27.23 -14.64 -2.77
CA GLU A 142 -27.95 -14.17 -1.58
C GLU A 142 -27.14 -14.33 -0.26
N LEU A 143 -25.84 -14.07 -0.33
CA LEU A 143 -24.95 -14.15 0.83
C LEU A 143 -25.35 -13.09 1.86
N ALA A 144 -25.79 -13.52 3.03
CA ALA A 144 -26.08 -12.63 4.14
C ALA A 144 -24.78 -11.99 4.69
N ASN A 145 -24.79 -10.68 4.85
CA ASN A 145 -23.65 -9.89 5.32
C ASN A 145 -23.90 -9.33 6.71
N ASP A 146 -23.29 -9.96 7.71
CA ASP A 146 -23.30 -9.54 9.10
C ASP A 146 -21.98 -9.96 9.76
N PRO A 147 -21.24 -9.03 10.37
CA PRO A 147 -21.53 -7.61 10.48
C PRO A 147 -21.28 -6.80 9.20
N LEU A 148 -21.90 -5.63 9.11
CA LEU A 148 -21.50 -4.58 8.17
C LEU A 148 -20.43 -3.70 8.82
N PRO A 149 -19.55 -3.03 8.05
CA PRO A 149 -18.56 -2.12 8.61
C PRO A 149 -19.21 -0.87 9.22
N VAL A 150 -18.50 -0.25 10.16
CA VAL A 150 -18.90 1.04 10.78
C VAL A 150 -18.77 2.17 9.77
N GLN A 151 -17.70 2.17 8.99
CA GLN A 151 -17.43 3.22 8.00
C GLN A 151 -18.42 3.12 6.83
N GLN A 152 -19.00 4.27 6.44
CA GLN A 152 -19.98 4.36 5.36
C GLN A 152 -19.42 5.16 4.17
N PRO A 153 -19.67 4.74 2.91
CA PRO A 153 -20.41 3.52 2.53
C PRO A 153 -19.63 2.23 2.77
N HIS A 154 -18.32 2.31 2.98
CA HIS A 154 -17.40 1.21 3.30
C HIS A 154 -16.04 1.79 3.75
N PRO A 155 -15.15 1.00 4.37
CA PRO A 155 -13.78 1.41 4.66
C PRO A 155 -13.05 1.92 3.41
N PRO A 156 -12.16 2.93 3.51
CA PRO A 156 -11.39 3.41 2.38
C PRO A 156 -10.62 2.29 1.68
N LEU A 157 -10.72 2.23 0.35
CA LEU A 157 -10.01 1.27 -0.49
C LEU A 157 -8.70 1.86 -0.98
N LEU A 158 -7.58 1.18 -0.72
CA LEU A 158 -6.30 1.41 -1.33
C LEU A 158 -6.05 0.33 -2.38
N ILE A 159 -5.80 0.73 -3.63
CA ILE A 159 -5.42 -0.19 -4.70
C ILE A 159 -4.05 0.22 -5.24
N GLY A 160 -3.10 -0.71 -5.19
CA GLY A 160 -1.73 -0.49 -5.62
C GLY A 160 -1.37 -1.18 -6.93
N GLY A 161 -0.48 -0.54 -7.67
CA GLY A 161 0.07 -1.13 -8.88
C GLY A 161 1.11 -0.27 -9.60
N GLY A 162 1.79 -0.90 -10.56
CA GLY A 162 2.80 -0.23 -11.39
C GLY A 162 2.46 -0.23 -12.88
N GLY A 163 1.41 -0.92 -13.30
CA GLY A 163 0.99 -1.01 -14.70
C GLY A 163 -0.26 -0.18 -15.00
N LYS A 164 -0.39 0.27 -16.26
CA LYS A 164 -1.49 1.15 -16.71
C LYS A 164 -2.87 0.59 -16.38
N ARG A 165 -3.11 -0.71 -16.65
CA ARG A 165 -4.42 -1.34 -16.46
C ARG A 165 -4.92 -1.26 -15.02
N VAL A 166 -4.07 -1.62 -14.04
CA VAL A 166 -4.45 -1.60 -12.62
C VAL A 166 -4.57 -0.17 -12.09
N LEU A 167 -3.67 0.74 -12.47
CA LEU A 167 -3.72 2.14 -12.03
C LEU A 167 -4.94 2.88 -12.61
N THR A 168 -5.30 2.63 -13.87
CA THR A 168 -6.52 3.17 -14.50
C THR A 168 -7.78 2.66 -13.78
N TYR A 169 -7.82 1.39 -13.39
CA TYR A 169 -8.92 0.85 -12.60
C TYR A 169 -8.96 1.48 -11.20
N ALA A 170 -7.83 1.50 -10.49
CA ALA A 170 -7.70 2.11 -9.17
C ALA A 170 -8.21 3.55 -9.16
N ALA A 171 -7.82 4.36 -10.15
CA ALA A 171 -8.25 5.75 -10.28
C ALA A 171 -9.77 5.94 -10.39
N ARG A 172 -10.49 4.92 -10.87
CA ARG A 172 -11.96 4.97 -11.01
C ARG A 172 -12.70 4.56 -9.74
N VAL A 173 -12.09 3.70 -8.92
CA VAL A 173 -12.82 3.03 -7.82
C VAL A 173 -12.22 3.19 -6.44
N ALA A 174 -10.90 3.42 -6.32
CA ALA A 174 -10.23 3.49 -5.04
C ALA A 174 -10.28 4.90 -4.40
N ASN A 175 -10.19 4.97 -3.08
CA ASN A 175 -10.00 6.20 -2.32
C ASN A 175 -8.51 6.58 -2.29
N ILE A 176 -7.63 5.57 -2.28
CA ILE A 176 -6.19 5.73 -2.25
C ILE A 176 -5.59 4.95 -3.42
N VAL A 177 -4.79 5.64 -4.26
CA VAL A 177 -4.08 5.01 -5.38
C VAL A 177 -2.61 4.93 -5.04
N SER A 178 -2.10 3.69 -4.90
CA SER A 178 -0.71 3.44 -4.55
C SER A 178 0.14 3.22 -5.81
N LEU A 179 1.05 4.16 -6.05
CA LEU A 179 1.98 4.14 -7.17
C LEU A 179 3.24 3.37 -6.77
N VAL A 180 3.43 2.18 -7.32
CA VAL A 180 4.60 1.33 -7.06
C VAL A 180 5.28 0.93 -8.37
N PRO A 181 6.52 0.41 -8.34
CA PRO A 181 7.14 -0.15 -9.53
C PRO A 181 6.32 -1.29 -10.13
N ASN A 182 6.39 -1.46 -11.44
CA ASN A 182 5.77 -2.62 -12.09
C ASN A 182 6.50 -3.90 -11.70
N MET A 183 5.78 -4.81 -11.05
CA MET A 183 6.27 -6.08 -10.53
C MET A 183 5.80 -7.27 -11.36
N SER A 184 5.39 -7.07 -12.62
CA SER A 184 4.88 -8.15 -13.49
C SER A 184 5.89 -9.27 -13.74
N ALA A 185 7.20 -8.98 -13.61
CA ALA A 185 8.26 -9.98 -13.68
C ALA A 185 8.33 -10.93 -12.46
N GLY A 186 7.52 -10.71 -11.41
CA GLY A 186 7.48 -11.53 -10.20
C GLY A 186 8.73 -11.43 -9.32
N LYS A 187 9.59 -10.43 -9.54
CA LYS A 187 10.82 -10.20 -8.77
C LYS A 187 11.26 -8.74 -8.82
N VAL A 188 11.99 -8.33 -7.78
CA VAL A 188 12.71 -7.05 -7.77
C VAL A 188 13.97 -7.18 -8.65
N GLY A 189 14.22 -6.20 -9.51
CA GLY A 189 15.37 -6.21 -10.40
C GLY A 189 15.46 -4.96 -11.27
N ARG A 190 16.26 -5.04 -12.34
CA ARG A 190 16.52 -3.90 -13.24
C ARG A 190 15.25 -3.30 -13.84
N GLU A 191 14.27 -4.13 -14.23
CA GLU A 191 13.02 -3.67 -14.83
C GLU A 191 12.17 -2.89 -13.81
N SER A 192 12.03 -3.40 -12.58
CA SER A 192 11.31 -2.69 -11.53
C SER A 192 12.03 -1.41 -11.12
N ALA A 193 13.36 -1.38 -11.11
CA ALA A 193 14.14 -0.17 -10.84
C ALA A 193 13.93 0.90 -11.92
N ALA A 194 14.01 0.54 -13.20
CA ALA A 194 13.72 1.47 -14.31
C ALA A 194 12.28 2.02 -14.25
N ASN A 195 11.33 1.21 -13.78
CA ASN A 195 9.93 1.62 -13.60
C ASN A 195 9.65 2.40 -12.29
N ALA A 196 10.67 2.62 -11.46
CA ALA A 196 10.59 3.37 -10.21
C ALA A 196 11.15 4.80 -10.30
N THR A 197 11.58 5.23 -11.48
CA THR A 197 12.16 6.57 -11.71
C THR A 197 11.10 7.68 -11.64
N GLY A 198 11.54 8.93 -11.52
CA GLY A 198 10.65 10.10 -11.57
C GLY A 198 9.87 10.19 -12.88
N ALA A 199 10.53 9.92 -14.03
CA ALA A 199 9.87 9.89 -15.33
C ALA A 199 8.77 8.83 -15.41
N ALA A 200 9.05 7.60 -14.96
CA ALA A 200 8.04 6.53 -14.91
C ALA A 200 6.90 6.86 -13.95
N THR A 201 7.17 7.59 -12.87
CA THR A 201 6.14 8.05 -11.93
C THR A 201 5.25 9.11 -12.55
N THR A 202 5.83 10.06 -13.29
CA THR A 202 5.07 11.08 -14.02
C THR A 202 4.11 10.45 -15.03
N GLU A 203 4.55 9.44 -15.77
CA GLU A 203 3.70 8.69 -16.70
C GLU A 203 2.53 8.00 -15.97
N LYS A 204 2.81 7.34 -14.84
CA LYS A 204 1.76 6.71 -14.02
C LYS A 204 0.75 7.71 -13.48
N LEU A 205 1.22 8.87 -13.01
CA LEU A 205 0.35 9.96 -12.56
C LEU A 205 -0.55 10.47 -13.69
N GLN A 206 -0.04 10.54 -14.92
CA GLN A 206 -0.85 10.90 -16.08
C GLN A 206 -1.98 9.88 -16.30
N TRP A 207 -1.69 8.56 -16.27
CA TRP A 207 -2.73 7.53 -16.40
C TRP A 207 -3.81 7.63 -15.31
N VAL A 208 -3.38 7.91 -14.07
CA VAL A 208 -4.30 8.08 -12.94
C VAL A 208 -5.18 9.32 -13.13
N ARG A 209 -4.58 10.46 -13.46
CA ARG A 209 -5.32 11.72 -13.67
C ARG A 209 -6.32 11.64 -14.82
N GLU A 210 -5.90 11.07 -15.96
CA GLU A 210 -6.77 10.84 -17.12
C GLU A 210 -7.97 9.93 -16.80
N ALA A 211 -7.73 8.86 -16.04
CA ALA A 211 -8.77 7.90 -15.69
C ALA A 211 -9.71 8.36 -14.58
N ALA A 212 -9.21 9.17 -13.65
CA ALA A 212 -9.99 9.73 -12.54
C ALA A 212 -10.88 10.88 -12.98
N GLY A 213 -10.44 11.69 -13.98
CA GLY A 213 -11.14 12.92 -14.35
C GLY A 213 -11.33 13.85 -13.15
N SER A 214 -12.55 14.33 -12.91
CA SER A 214 -12.85 15.19 -11.76
C SER A 214 -12.62 14.52 -10.41
N ARG A 215 -12.69 13.21 -10.36
CA ARG A 215 -12.50 12.42 -9.14
C ARG A 215 -11.08 12.49 -8.55
N ILE A 216 -10.10 13.01 -9.32
CA ILE A 216 -8.72 13.15 -8.85
C ILE A 216 -8.60 13.98 -7.55
N ALA A 217 -9.51 14.91 -7.32
CA ALA A 217 -9.55 15.72 -6.10
C ALA A 217 -9.97 14.93 -4.84
N GLU A 218 -10.59 13.76 -5.01
CA GLU A 218 -11.04 12.87 -3.95
C GLU A 218 -10.06 11.72 -3.69
N ILE A 219 -9.02 11.59 -4.54
CA ILE A 219 -8.05 10.49 -4.47
C ILE A 219 -6.82 10.93 -3.69
N GLU A 220 -6.49 10.16 -2.67
CA GLU A 220 -5.19 10.25 -2.01
C GLU A 220 -4.15 9.47 -2.81
N LEU A 221 -3.04 10.13 -3.18
CA LEU A 221 -1.94 9.48 -3.90
C LEU A 221 -0.90 8.98 -2.90
N HIS A 222 -0.63 7.68 -2.99
CA HIS A 222 0.26 6.97 -2.09
C HIS A 222 1.48 6.39 -2.82
N THR A 223 2.61 6.28 -2.12
CA THR A 223 3.76 5.47 -2.54
C THR A 223 4.55 4.91 -1.35
N ASN A 224 5.35 3.87 -1.59
CA ASN A 224 6.28 3.35 -0.59
C ASN A 224 7.57 4.17 -0.60
N LEU A 225 8.02 4.60 0.57
CA LEU A 225 9.34 5.16 0.78
C LEU A 225 10.27 4.03 1.23
N THR A 226 10.93 3.40 0.27
CA THR A 226 11.73 2.19 0.51
C THR A 226 13.08 2.48 1.13
N ASN A 227 13.61 3.69 0.90
CA ASN A 227 14.92 4.10 1.39
C ASN A 227 14.89 5.51 1.95
N VAL A 228 15.35 5.63 3.19
CA VAL A 228 15.57 6.90 3.89
C VAL A 228 17.06 6.95 4.23
N PHE A 229 17.77 7.93 3.73
CA PHE A 229 19.21 8.08 3.94
C PHE A 229 19.53 9.44 4.56
N ILE A 230 19.74 9.46 5.86
CA ILE A 230 20.16 10.67 6.56
C ILE A 230 21.68 10.76 6.50
N THR A 231 22.20 11.73 5.75
CA THR A 231 23.64 11.95 5.56
C THR A 231 23.93 13.37 5.08
N ASN A 232 25.12 13.88 5.44
CA ASN A 232 25.68 15.11 4.86
C ASN A 232 26.50 14.83 3.59
N GLU A 233 26.88 13.57 3.36
CA GLU A 233 27.68 13.15 2.21
C GLU A 233 26.79 12.46 1.17
N VAL A 234 26.03 13.25 0.42
CA VAL A 234 25.03 12.74 -0.53
C VAL A 234 25.63 12.24 -1.85
N GLN A 235 26.78 12.78 -2.28
CA GLN A 235 27.31 12.53 -3.63
C GLN A 235 27.62 11.05 -3.93
N PRO A 236 28.30 10.28 -3.05
CA PRO A 236 28.55 8.86 -3.31
C PRO A 236 27.26 8.04 -3.39
N LEU A 237 26.25 8.46 -2.62
CA LEU A 237 24.95 7.80 -2.59
C LEU A 237 24.15 8.10 -3.85
N ILE A 238 24.14 9.33 -4.35
CA ILE A 238 23.55 9.74 -5.60
C ILE A 238 24.12 8.90 -6.76
N GLU A 239 25.44 8.76 -6.85
CA GLU A 239 26.07 7.96 -7.89
C GLU A 239 25.71 6.48 -7.81
N LYS A 240 25.63 5.92 -6.59
CA LYS A 240 25.22 4.53 -6.37
C LYS A 240 23.77 4.31 -6.80
N LEU A 241 22.87 5.20 -6.40
CA LEU A 241 21.45 5.13 -6.74
C LEU A 241 21.23 5.33 -8.24
N ALA A 242 21.87 6.33 -8.85
CA ALA A 242 21.77 6.57 -10.29
C ALA A 242 22.13 5.32 -11.09
N ARG A 243 23.24 4.65 -10.75
CA ARG A 243 23.63 3.37 -11.37
C ARG A 243 22.57 2.27 -11.13
N GLY A 244 22.03 2.19 -9.92
CA GLY A 244 21.03 1.17 -9.55
C GLY A 244 19.71 1.33 -10.31
N TYR A 245 19.29 2.57 -10.54
CA TYR A 245 18.06 2.91 -11.29
C TYR A 245 18.29 3.12 -12.78
N GLY A 246 19.53 3.06 -13.27
CA GLY A 246 19.88 3.24 -14.68
C GLY A 246 19.68 4.68 -15.16
N LEU A 247 19.93 5.67 -14.33
CA LEU A 247 19.79 7.08 -14.64
C LEU A 247 21.07 7.62 -15.27
N GLU A 248 20.94 8.31 -16.40
CA GLU A 248 22.06 8.98 -17.08
C GLU A 248 22.45 10.28 -16.35
N ASN A 249 21.47 11.07 -15.95
CA ASN A 249 21.68 12.24 -15.12
C ASN A 249 21.54 11.86 -13.63
N HIS A 250 22.62 11.98 -12.87
CA HIS A 250 22.65 11.62 -11.45
C HIS A 250 21.68 12.45 -10.60
N GLN A 251 21.36 13.69 -11.00
CA GLN A 251 20.40 14.53 -10.28
C GLN A 251 18.96 14.01 -10.34
N ASP A 252 18.61 13.15 -11.32
CA ASP A 252 17.30 12.54 -11.43
C ASP A 252 16.98 11.58 -10.28
N VAL A 253 17.97 11.24 -9.44
CA VAL A 253 17.78 10.50 -8.19
C VAL A 253 16.79 11.21 -7.27
N PHE A 254 16.81 12.54 -7.22
CA PHE A 254 15.87 13.32 -6.41
C PHE A 254 14.40 13.23 -6.91
N GLY A 255 14.21 12.85 -8.16
CA GLY A 255 12.88 12.58 -8.74
C GLY A 255 12.30 11.21 -8.40
N ILE A 256 13.09 10.29 -7.82
CA ILE A 256 12.62 8.95 -7.44
C ILE A 256 11.69 9.05 -6.24
N PRO A 257 10.39 8.70 -6.32
CA PRO A 257 9.46 8.89 -5.21
C PRO A 257 9.71 7.97 -4.03
N HIS A 258 10.46 6.89 -4.24
CA HIS A 258 10.72 5.83 -3.27
C HIS A 258 11.97 6.06 -2.40
N VAL A 259 12.64 7.20 -2.58
CA VAL A 259 13.91 7.51 -1.91
C VAL A 259 13.89 8.95 -1.42
N VAL A 260 14.38 9.19 -0.20
CA VAL A 260 14.81 10.50 0.29
C VAL A 260 16.24 10.40 0.81
N LEU A 261 17.04 11.44 0.60
CA LEU A 261 18.44 11.48 0.99
C LEU A 261 18.90 12.90 1.29
N GLY A 262 19.76 13.05 2.29
CA GLY A 262 20.28 14.33 2.74
C GLY A 262 20.20 14.52 4.25
N THR A 263 20.25 15.77 4.73
CA THR A 263 19.93 16.06 6.13
C THR A 263 18.44 15.82 6.41
N VAL A 264 18.05 15.82 7.68
CA VAL A 264 16.63 15.67 8.08
C VAL A 264 15.77 16.75 7.41
N GLU A 265 16.23 18.00 7.39
CA GLU A 265 15.53 19.14 6.76
C GLU A 265 15.41 18.95 5.25
N GLN A 266 16.51 18.56 4.59
CA GLN A 266 16.50 18.30 3.14
C GLN A 266 15.56 17.16 2.76
N CYS A 267 15.48 16.11 3.57
CA CYS A 267 14.53 15.02 3.35
C CYS A 267 13.08 15.50 3.52
N ALA A 268 12.79 16.32 4.53
CA ALA A 268 11.46 16.90 4.73
C ALA A 268 11.07 17.81 3.54
N ASP A 269 11.98 18.68 3.10
CA ASP A 269 11.76 19.58 1.97
C ASP A 269 11.50 18.80 0.66
N GLN A 270 12.23 17.69 0.41
CA GLN A 270 11.99 16.82 -0.73
C GLN A 270 10.56 16.25 -0.72
N LEU A 271 10.04 15.84 0.42
CA LEU A 271 8.67 15.31 0.53
C LEU A 271 7.62 16.40 0.31
N LEU A 272 7.82 17.60 0.88
CA LEU A 272 6.94 18.74 0.67
C LEU A 272 6.93 19.19 -0.80
N GLN A 273 8.09 19.27 -1.42
CA GLN A 273 8.20 19.62 -2.85
C GLN A 273 7.50 18.58 -3.73
N ARG A 274 7.72 17.28 -3.49
CA ARG A 274 7.03 16.20 -4.22
C ARG A 274 5.54 16.25 -4.07
N ARG A 275 5.02 16.61 -2.89
CA ARG A 275 3.58 16.81 -2.69
C ARG A 275 3.04 17.89 -3.61
N VAL A 276 3.76 19.02 -3.75
CA VAL A 276 3.36 20.11 -4.65
C VAL A 276 3.42 19.68 -6.12
N GLU A 277 4.48 18.98 -6.53
CA GLU A 277 4.72 18.63 -7.94
C GLU A 277 3.85 17.47 -8.41
N THR A 278 3.68 16.45 -7.56
CA THR A 278 3.06 15.19 -7.94
C THR A 278 1.66 14.98 -7.36
N GLY A 279 1.38 15.59 -6.23
CA GLY A 279 0.20 15.34 -5.41
C GLY A 279 0.35 14.14 -4.45
N ILE A 280 1.50 13.43 -4.46
CA ILE A 280 1.74 12.31 -3.53
C ILE A 280 1.90 12.90 -2.12
N SER A 281 0.96 12.52 -1.24
CA SER A 281 0.91 13.00 0.15
C SER A 281 0.97 11.87 1.18
N HIS A 282 0.68 10.65 0.77
CA HIS A 282 0.72 9.48 1.64
C HIS A 282 1.97 8.63 1.35
N TYR A 283 2.84 8.49 2.35
CA TYR A 283 4.07 7.71 2.25
C TYR A 283 4.09 6.58 3.28
N THR A 284 4.31 5.35 2.85
CA THR A 284 4.58 4.24 3.77
C THR A 284 6.06 3.99 3.90
N VAL A 285 6.59 4.14 5.12
CA VAL A 285 7.97 3.85 5.48
C VAL A 285 8.09 2.41 5.98
N PHE A 286 9.13 1.69 5.57
CA PHE A 286 9.41 0.36 6.10
C PHE A 286 9.94 0.43 7.54
N GLU A 287 9.71 -0.63 8.32
CA GLU A 287 10.16 -0.74 9.72
C GLU A 287 11.68 -0.42 9.87
N SER A 288 12.50 -0.86 8.92
CA SER A 288 13.94 -0.58 8.90
C SER A 288 14.29 0.91 8.79
N GLY A 289 13.38 1.73 8.28
CA GLY A 289 13.57 3.19 8.13
C GLY A 289 12.90 4.01 9.24
N LEU A 290 12.22 3.40 10.22
CA LEU A 290 11.48 4.14 11.25
C LEU A 290 12.36 5.10 12.05
N ALA A 291 13.54 4.65 12.48
CA ALA A 291 14.44 5.46 13.29
C ALA A 291 14.92 6.70 12.53
N ASP A 292 15.29 6.54 11.25
CA ASP A 292 15.75 7.63 10.40
C ASP A 292 14.61 8.57 10.00
N PHE A 293 13.39 8.05 9.84
CA PHE A 293 12.26 8.84 9.42
C PHE A 293 11.60 9.63 10.56
N GLY A 294 11.74 9.20 11.81
CA GLY A 294 11.14 9.87 12.96
C GLY A 294 11.42 11.38 13.03
N PRO A 295 12.67 11.83 12.96
CA PRO A 295 13.02 13.26 12.92
C PRO A 295 12.40 14.01 11.72
N ILE A 296 12.33 13.37 10.54
CA ILE A 296 11.70 13.95 9.36
C ILE A 296 10.20 14.14 9.60
N LEU A 297 9.52 13.15 10.17
CA LEU A 297 8.11 13.21 10.48
C LEU A 297 7.76 14.40 11.37
N GLN A 298 8.58 14.69 12.39
CA GLN A 298 8.35 15.84 13.28
C GLN A 298 8.38 17.20 12.54
N LEU A 299 9.13 17.31 11.46
CA LEU A 299 9.15 18.51 10.60
C LEU A 299 7.96 18.61 9.67
N LEU A 300 7.25 17.51 9.41
CA LEU A 300 6.11 17.41 8.49
C LEU A 300 4.76 17.55 9.17
N VAL A 301 4.69 17.37 10.50
CA VAL A 301 3.43 17.46 11.25
C VAL A 301 2.78 18.83 11.06
N GLY A 302 1.51 18.82 10.61
CA GLY A 302 0.71 20.03 10.41
C GLY A 302 1.04 20.84 9.13
N LYS A 303 1.80 20.27 8.20
CA LYS A 303 2.17 20.93 6.92
C LYS A 303 1.45 20.35 5.71
#